data_cd3a8291b1996d3c9fc9574f376bb5b9
#
_entry.id   cd3a8291b1996d3c9fc9574f376bb5b9
#
_cell.length_a   1.000
_cell.length_b   1.000
_cell.length_c   1.000
_cell.angle_alpha   90.00
_cell.angle_beta   90.00
_cell.angle_gamma   90.00
#
_symmetry.space_group_name_H-M   'P 1'
#
loop_
_entity.id
_entity.type
_entity.pdbx_description
1 polymer ?
#
loop_
_entity_poly.entity_id
_entity_poly.type
_entity_poly.pdbx_seq_one_letter_code
_entity_poly.pdbx_strand_id
1 'polypeptide(L)'
;MSRRLCVLAGAAGLAFLAGCADSPRTVTGPGDSAPSFDRAPDQPGGDQGQSDEPHGHIFELRSSPGAGKPKHGGGSGTGISYHGGPVLQAGTDVVAVYWASGTVYNGGPAAGTAGAGSADGSLVGYFLSHLGGSPYFNINTTYTDGAGRAIANVVNYTAYWANNTNVPANGQSVSDAQMVSMLQSGFNSGNLSYDPNALYAIFTAGTVNLGGGFGTQYCAYHYHGTVTIGGVSKTVLYAAMPYVYAYPSACTNGTASPNADPAADGVVNVLAHEVEETTTDLMGNAWFDTRGYENADKCAWTFGTTQNNGTGVWNITVGSKNFMVQQNWVNAGSGGCLQSW
;
A
#
# COMPACT_ATOMS: atom_id res chain seq x y z
N MET A 1 -32.29 47.11 48.51
CA MET A 1 -33.59 47.71 48.11
C MET A 1 -34.04 46.93 46.90
N SER A 2 -34.89 45.99 47.11
CA SER A 2 -36.36 46.01 46.96
C SER A 2 -36.81 45.80 45.54
N ARG A 3 -37.24 44.56 45.25
CA ARG A 3 -38.65 44.11 44.96
C ARG A 3 -39.10 44.45 43.52
N ARG A 4 -39.82 43.63 42.77
CA ARG A 4 -40.71 42.43 42.87
C ARG A 4 -40.99 42.00 41.46
N LEU A 5 -40.95 40.71 41.11
CA LEU A 5 -42.08 39.78 41.01
C LEU A 5 -43.36 40.34 40.30
N CYS A 6 -43.70 39.73 39.16
CA CYS A 6 -45.07 39.37 38.80
C CYS A 6 -45.15 38.24 37.78
N VAL A 7 -45.87 37.22 38.16
CA VAL A 7 -46.35 36.02 37.45
C VAL A 7 -47.73 36.35 36.85
N LEU A 8 -48.10 35.69 35.74
CA LEU A 8 -49.43 35.21 35.33
C LEU A 8 -49.39 34.69 33.95
N ALA A 9 -49.47 33.43 33.67
CA ALA A 9 -50.55 32.47 33.56
C ALA A 9 -51.66 32.91 32.55
N GLY A 10 -51.82 32.11 31.51
CA GLY A 10 -52.96 32.21 30.59
C GLY A 10 -52.96 31.04 29.61
N ALA A 11 -53.97 30.21 29.71
CA ALA A 11 -54.13 28.86 29.15
C ALA A 11 -54.70 28.84 27.73
N ALA A 12 -54.55 27.65 27.13
CA ALA A 12 -55.41 26.91 26.20
C ALA A 12 -55.52 27.34 24.74
N GLY A 13 -55.20 26.38 23.90
CA GLY A 13 -55.58 26.34 22.50
C GLY A 13 -55.04 25.08 21.82
N LEU A 14 -55.76 23.93 21.97
CA LEU A 14 -55.52 22.74 21.14
C LEU A 14 -55.83 23.05 19.68
N ALA A 15 -54.88 22.83 18.79
CA ALA A 15 -55.16 22.61 17.39
C ALA A 15 -54.33 21.39 16.94
N PHE A 16 -55.02 20.29 16.72
CA PHE A 16 -54.50 19.13 16.02
C PHE A 16 -54.26 19.50 14.56
N LEU A 17 -53.00 19.51 14.11
CA LEU A 17 -52.68 19.41 12.70
C LEU A 17 -51.83 18.12 12.53
N ALA A 18 -52.42 17.16 11.82
CA ALA A 18 -51.74 16.00 11.32
C ALA A 18 -50.67 16.48 10.31
N GLY A 19 -49.41 16.45 10.75
CA GLY A 19 -48.25 16.66 9.89
C GLY A 19 -47.68 15.31 9.54
N CYS A 20 -47.62 15.03 8.24
CA CYS A 20 -46.96 13.88 7.66
C CYS A 20 -45.54 13.72 8.21
N ALA A 21 -45.23 12.54 8.72
CA ALA A 21 -43.89 12.16 9.08
C ALA A 21 -43.09 12.05 7.79
N ASP A 22 -42.27 13.06 7.47
CA ASP A 22 -41.15 12.91 6.56
C ASP A 22 -40.13 12.03 7.27
N SER A 23 -39.94 10.82 6.73
CA SER A 23 -38.82 9.98 7.05
C SER A 23 -37.54 10.78 6.76
N PRO A 24 -36.55 10.77 7.67
CA PRO A 24 -35.26 11.37 7.36
C PRO A 24 -34.67 10.67 6.14
N ARG A 25 -34.54 11.42 5.05
CA ARG A 25 -33.66 11.02 3.95
C ARG A 25 -32.28 10.88 4.53
N THR A 26 -31.80 9.66 4.62
CA THR A 26 -30.38 9.39 4.72
C THR A 26 -29.74 10.07 3.51
N VAL A 27 -29.03 11.15 3.75
CA VAL A 27 -28.06 11.69 2.82
C VAL A 27 -26.97 10.64 2.75
N THR A 28 -27.03 9.78 1.76
CA THR A 28 -25.86 9.02 1.33
C THR A 28 -24.89 10.07 0.83
N GLY A 29 -23.87 10.37 1.64
CA GLY A 29 -22.67 11.02 1.16
C GLY A 29 -22.09 10.17 0.03
N PRO A 30 -21.21 10.74 -0.82
CA PRO A 30 -20.51 9.95 -1.80
C PRO A 30 -19.92 8.76 -1.07
N GLY A 31 -20.31 7.56 -1.49
CA GLY A 31 -19.98 6.33 -0.78
C GLY A 31 -18.47 6.23 -0.60
N ASP A 32 -18.05 6.00 0.64
CA ASP A 32 -16.73 5.48 0.96
C ASP A 32 -16.65 4.07 0.38
N SER A 33 -16.44 4.00 -0.95
CA SER A 33 -16.07 2.77 -1.59
C SER A 33 -14.63 2.54 -1.17
N ALA A 34 -14.41 1.71 -0.17
CA ALA A 34 -13.17 0.96 -0.11
C ALA A 34 -12.92 0.44 -1.53
N PRO A 35 -11.66 0.43 -2.02
CA PRO A 35 -11.38 -0.09 -3.34
C PRO A 35 -12.10 -1.43 -3.46
N SER A 36 -13.07 -1.53 -4.37
CA SER A 36 -13.80 -2.77 -4.61
C SER A 36 -12.84 -3.66 -5.38
N PHE A 37 -12.08 -4.45 -4.65
CA PHE A 37 -11.25 -5.52 -5.19
C PHE A 37 -12.17 -6.67 -5.57
N ASP A 38 -13.01 -6.46 -6.57
CA ASP A 38 -13.79 -7.51 -7.15
C ASP A 38 -12.82 -8.45 -7.87
N ARG A 39 -12.48 -9.51 -7.15
CA ARG A 39 -11.97 -10.73 -7.72
C ARG A 39 -12.85 -11.04 -8.92
N ALA A 40 -12.28 -10.95 -10.13
CA ALA A 40 -12.99 -11.32 -11.34
C ALA A 40 -13.54 -12.75 -11.18
N PRO A 41 -14.85 -12.96 -11.16
CA PRO A 41 -15.37 -14.31 -11.26
C PRO A 41 -15.11 -14.80 -12.68
N ASP A 42 -14.76 -16.06 -12.82
CA ASP A 42 -14.76 -16.78 -14.07
C ASP A 42 -16.10 -16.58 -14.81
N GLN A 43 -16.15 -15.66 -15.77
CA GLN A 43 -17.26 -15.52 -16.70
C GLN A 43 -16.71 -15.46 -18.12
N PRO A 44 -17.14 -16.38 -19.01
CA PRO A 44 -16.86 -16.28 -20.42
C PRO A 44 -17.86 -15.32 -21.07
N GLY A 45 -17.34 -14.27 -21.70
CA GLY A 45 -17.98 -13.54 -22.79
C GLY A 45 -19.15 -12.63 -22.45
N GLY A 46 -18.87 -11.31 -22.47
CA GLY A 46 -19.89 -10.26 -22.51
C GLY A 46 -19.21 -8.90 -22.56
N ASP A 47 -19.10 -8.37 -23.77
CA ASP A 47 -18.75 -6.99 -24.06
C ASP A 47 -19.70 -6.05 -23.31
N GLN A 48 -19.25 -5.47 -22.20
CA GLN A 48 -19.93 -4.39 -21.50
C GLN A 48 -18.86 -3.37 -21.07
N GLY A 49 -18.97 -2.20 -21.61
CA GLY A 49 -18.36 -0.93 -21.29
C GLY A 49 -17.23 -0.94 -20.26
N GLN A 50 -16.03 -0.77 -20.76
CA GLN A 50 -14.79 -0.54 -20.01
C GLN A 50 -15.04 0.55 -18.96
N SER A 51 -15.19 0.16 -17.70
CA SER A 51 -14.98 1.08 -16.58
C SER A 51 -13.48 1.30 -16.49
N ASP A 52 -13.03 2.53 -16.72
CA ASP A 52 -11.64 2.95 -16.56
C ASP A 52 -11.22 2.99 -15.09
N GLU A 53 -11.72 2.09 -14.25
CA GLU A 53 -11.26 1.96 -12.86
C GLU A 53 -10.11 0.95 -12.81
N PRO A 54 -8.89 1.40 -12.49
CA PRO A 54 -7.77 0.50 -12.30
C PRO A 54 -8.05 -0.43 -11.13
N HIS A 55 -7.85 -1.70 -11.35
CA HIS A 55 -7.93 -2.71 -10.31
C HIS A 55 -6.74 -2.51 -9.38
N GLY A 56 -6.97 -2.03 -8.16
CA GLY A 56 -5.95 -1.99 -7.12
C GLY A 56 -5.50 -3.42 -6.80
N HIS A 57 -4.19 -3.63 -6.76
CA HIS A 57 -3.61 -4.92 -6.44
C HIS A 57 -3.34 -5.00 -4.95
N ILE A 58 -3.71 -6.12 -4.34
CA ILE A 58 -3.63 -6.32 -2.89
C ILE A 58 -2.64 -7.41 -2.52
N PHE A 59 -1.82 -7.15 -1.51
CA PHE A 59 -1.05 -8.21 -0.87
C PHE A 59 -1.97 -9.03 0.06
N GLU A 60 -2.38 -10.20 -0.40
CA GLU A 60 -3.31 -11.08 0.32
C GLU A 60 -2.80 -11.48 1.71
N LEU A 61 -3.74 -11.85 2.60
CA LEU A 61 -3.40 -12.42 3.90
C LEU A 61 -2.61 -13.72 3.76
N ARG A 62 -1.64 -13.96 4.65
CA ARG A 62 -0.89 -15.23 4.69
C ARG A 62 -1.77 -16.45 4.85
N SER A 63 -2.91 -16.33 5.49
CA SER A 63 -3.90 -17.41 5.70
C SER A 63 -4.86 -17.59 4.53
N SER A 64 -4.77 -16.76 3.47
CA SER A 64 -5.64 -16.91 2.29
C SER A 64 -5.44 -18.26 1.61
N PRO A 65 -6.51 -18.86 1.03
CA PRO A 65 -6.37 -20.07 0.25
C PRO A 65 -5.36 -19.90 -0.89
N GLY A 66 -4.29 -20.68 -0.92
CA GLY A 66 -3.22 -20.58 -1.90
C GLY A 66 -2.03 -19.72 -1.50
N ALA A 67 -2.08 -18.97 -0.38
CA ALA A 67 -0.92 -18.28 0.16
C ALA A 67 0.24 -19.27 0.40
N GLY A 68 1.45 -18.86 0.06
CA GLY A 68 2.64 -19.72 0.15
C GLY A 68 2.76 -20.80 -0.93
N LYS A 69 1.90 -20.78 -1.95
CA LYS A 69 2.01 -21.62 -3.13
C LYS A 69 2.12 -20.75 -4.37
N PRO A 70 3.08 -20.98 -5.25
CA PRO A 70 3.15 -20.28 -6.53
C PRO A 70 1.80 -20.39 -7.26
N LYS A 71 1.24 -19.26 -7.66
CA LYS A 71 -0.05 -19.22 -8.36
C LYS A 71 0.18 -19.51 -9.86
N HIS A 72 0.35 -20.79 -10.18
CA HIS A 72 0.48 -21.22 -11.57
C HIS A 72 -0.87 -21.25 -12.28
N GLY A 73 -0.96 -20.61 -13.43
CA GLY A 73 -2.12 -20.76 -14.31
C GLY A 73 -2.14 -22.18 -14.90
N GLY A 74 -3.28 -22.85 -14.84
CA GLY A 74 -3.49 -24.17 -15.47
C GLY A 74 -3.66 -24.09 -17.00
N GLY A 75 -2.69 -23.51 -17.72
CA GLY A 75 -2.70 -23.41 -19.18
C GLY A 75 -1.28 -23.23 -19.71
N SER A 76 -1.05 -23.46 -21.01
CA SER A 76 0.26 -23.38 -21.68
C SER A 76 0.87 -21.96 -21.75
N GLY A 77 0.51 -21.06 -20.82
CA GLY A 77 1.03 -19.71 -20.68
C GLY A 77 0.91 -19.28 -19.23
N THR A 78 1.85 -19.70 -18.40
CA THR A 78 1.88 -19.38 -16.95
C THR A 78 2.61 -18.08 -16.65
N GLY A 79 3.09 -17.37 -17.67
CA GLY A 79 3.81 -16.11 -17.53
C GLY A 79 2.90 -14.92 -17.27
N ILE A 80 3.50 -13.82 -16.87
CA ILE A 80 2.90 -12.51 -16.83
C ILE A 80 3.01 -11.90 -18.23
N SER A 81 1.95 -11.24 -18.71
CA SER A 81 1.89 -10.60 -20.02
C SER A 81 1.84 -9.09 -19.90
N TYR A 82 2.41 -8.40 -20.88
CA TYR A 82 2.31 -6.95 -21.00
C TYR A 82 0.98 -6.54 -21.65
N HIS A 83 0.25 -5.63 -20.98
CA HIS A 83 -1.07 -5.16 -21.39
C HIS A 83 -1.07 -3.71 -21.92
N GLY A 84 0.10 -3.09 -22.04
CA GLY A 84 0.26 -1.78 -22.69
C GLY A 84 0.36 -0.59 -21.74
N GLY A 85 0.20 -0.79 -20.43
CA GLY A 85 0.31 0.26 -19.43
C GLY A 85 1.74 0.77 -19.20
N PRO A 86 1.92 1.88 -18.47
CA PRO A 86 3.23 2.39 -18.14
C PRO A 86 3.93 1.55 -17.07
N VAL A 87 5.27 1.58 -17.08
CA VAL A 87 6.15 0.99 -16.07
C VAL A 87 7.17 2.02 -15.61
N LEU A 88 7.75 1.86 -14.43
CA LEU A 88 8.85 2.70 -13.96
C LEU A 88 10.18 2.23 -14.57
N GLN A 89 10.34 2.42 -15.88
CA GLN A 89 11.42 1.86 -16.68
C GLN A 89 12.81 2.27 -16.20
N ALA A 90 13.00 3.51 -15.75
CA ALA A 90 14.30 4.02 -15.28
C ALA A 90 14.62 3.63 -13.82
N GLY A 91 13.71 2.92 -13.15
CA GLY A 91 13.76 2.60 -11.74
C GLY A 91 12.69 3.34 -10.94
N THR A 92 12.60 3.02 -9.67
CA THR A 92 11.56 3.50 -8.76
C THR A 92 12.15 4.43 -7.72
N ASP A 93 11.67 5.65 -7.64
CA ASP A 93 11.91 6.51 -6.50
C ASP A 93 10.92 6.18 -5.39
N VAL A 94 11.37 6.13 -4.14
CA VAL A 94 10.51 5.86 -2.99
C VAL A 94 10.59 7.01 -1.99
N VAL A 95 9.42 7.41 -1.50
CA VAL A 95 9.27 8.37 -0.40
C VAL A 95 8.49 7.68 0.71
N ALA A 96 9.08 7.55 1.91
CA ALA A 96 8.37 7.01 3.06
C ALA A 96 7.55 8.12 3.76
N VAL A 97 6.27 7.86 3.99
CA VAL A 97 5.37 8.76 4.72
C VAL A 97 4.93 8.04 5.99
N TYR A 98 5.49 8.43 7.14
CA TYR A 98 5.14 7.86 8.45
C TYR A 98 4.03 8.71 9.07
N TRP A 99 2.79 8.26 8.97
CA TRP A 99 1.61 8.99 9.45
C TRP A 99 1.23 8.51 10.84
N ALA A 100 1.88 9.05 11.85
CA ALA A 100 1.74 8.64 13.24
C ALA A 100 2.09 9.77 14.21
N SER A 101 1.60 9.67 15.45
CA SER A 101 1.91 10.63 16.52
C SER A 101 3.31 10.46 17.12
N GLY A 102 3.98 9.36 16.83
CA GLY A 102 5.34 9.04 17.29
C GLY A 102 6.14 8.33 16.19
N THR A 103 7.37 7.94 16.50
CA THR A 103 8.21 7.12 15.62
C THR A 103 7.55 5.76 15.39
N VAL A 104 7.40 5.33 14.14
CA VAL A 104 6.70 4.09 13.79
C VAL A 104 7.60 2.87 13.97
N TYR A 105 8.84 2.93 13.51
CA TYR A 105 9.83 1.84 13.61
C TYR A 105 11.07 2.28 14.37
N ASN A 106 11.75 1.36 15.02
CA ASN A 106 12.95 1.66 15.82
C ASN A 106 14.02 2.37 14.96
N GLY A 107 14.60 3.45 15.51
CA GLY A 107 15.59 4.27 14.82
C GLY A 107 15.04 5.15 13.69
N GLY A 108 13.74 5.11 13.46
CA GLY A 108 13.09 5.88 12.39
C GLY A 108 12.93 7.36 12.73
N PRO A 109 12.40 8.14 11.78
CA PRO A 109 12.25 9.58 11.94
C PRO A 109 11.36 9.97 13.12
N ALA A 110 11.72 11.05 13.80
CA ALA A 110 10.88 11.66 14.81
C ALA A 110 9.62 12.26 14.19
N ALA A 111 8.48 12.11 14.87
CA ALA A 111 7.21 12.68 14.41
C ALA A 111 7.29 14.21 14.20
N GLY A 112 6.74 14.69 13.10
CA GLY A 112 6.75 16.09 12.70
C GLY A 112 8.02 16.50 11.90
N THR A 113 8.87 15.55 11.48
CA THR A 113 10.07 15.83 10.68
C THR A 113 9.90 15.38 9.23
N ALA A 114 10.66 16.00 8.33
CA ALA A 114 10.83 15.58 6.95
C ALA A 114 12.31 15.73 6.56
N GLY A 115 12.79 14.90 5.65
CA GLY A 115 14.19 14.95 5.26
C GLY A 115 14.54 13.98 4.14
N ALA A 116 15.83 13.93 3.80
CA ALA A 116 16.35 12.97 2.83
C ALA A 116 16.19 11.53 3.36
N GLY A 117 15.95 10.57 2.47
CA GLY A 117 15.81 9.16 2.83
C GLY A 117 17.01 8.60 3.60
N SER A 118 18.21 9.09 3.29
CA SER A 118 19.44 8.70 4.01
C SER A 118 19.49 9.08 5.51
N ALA A 119 18.58 9.95 5.95
CA ALA A 119 18.45 10.33 7.36
C ALA A 119 17.43 9.47 8.13
N ASP A 120 16.74 8.54 7.46
CA ASP A 120 15.87 7.54 8.08
C ASP A 120 16.71 6.37 8.60
N GLY A 121 16.94 6.36 9.91
CA GLY A 121 17.73 5.31 10.59
C GLY A 121 16.95 4.01 10.85
N SER A 122 15.68 3.89 10.43
CA SER A 122 14.91 2.66 10.59
C SER A 122 15.43 1.53 9.71
N LEU A 123 15.02 0.31 10.05
CA LEU A 123 15.27 -0.86 9.20
C LEU A 123 14.56 -0.75 7.83
N VAL A 124 13.41 -0.09 7.78
CA VAL A 124 12.68 0.24 6.55
C VAL A 124 13.52 1.15 5.65
N GLY A 125 14.05 2.24 6.22
CA GLY A 125 14.93 3.17 5.50
C GLY A 125 16.21 2.49 5.02
N TYR A 126 16.79 1.60 5.85
CA TYR A 126 17.95 0.81 5.45
C TYR A 126 17.63 -0.09 4.24
N PHE A 127 16.53 -0.83 4.29
CA PHE A 127 16.12 -1.71 3.20
C PHE A 127 15.93 -0.94 1.89
N LEU A 128 15.15 0.14 1.91
CA LEU A 128 14.90 0.97 0.73
C LEU A 128 16.20 1.55 0.13
N SER A 129 17.13 1.97 0.97
CA SER A 129 18.40 2.55 0.54
C SER A 129 19.36 1.55 -0.12
N HIS A 130 19.12 0.24 0.04
CA HIS A 130 20.00 -0.82 -0.47
C HIS A 130 19.27 -1.81 -1.41
N LEU A 131 17.97 -1.61 -1.65
CA LEU A 131 17.17 -2.51 -2.50
C LEU A 131 17.59 -2.42 -3.97
N GLY A 132 17.78 -1.21 -4.50
CA GLY A 132 18.32 -0.98 -5.85
C GLY A 132 19.70 -1.59 -6.01
N GLY A 133 19.97 -2.21 -7.17
CA GLY A 133 21.21 -2.93 -7.44
C GLY A 133 21.30 -4.32 -6.78
N SER A 134 20.34 -4.69 -5.93
CA SER A 134 20.32 -6.02 -5.32
C SER A 134 19.95 -7.11 -6.32
N PRO A 135 20.40 -8.35 -6.12
CA PRO A 135 19.97 -9.50 -6.94
C PRO A 135 18.45 -9.74 -6.84
N TYR A 136 17.82 -9.35 -5.74
CA TYR A 136 16.38 -9.46 -5.55
C TYR A 136 15.63 -8.50 -6.48
N PHE A 137 15.91 -7.21 -6.42
CA PHE A 137 15.25 -6.22 -7.27
C PHE A 137 15.62 -6.37 -8.75
N ASN A 138 16.72 -7.07 -9.06
CA ASN A 138 17.12 -7.40 -10.44
C ASN A 138 16.08 -8.26 -11.17
N ILE A 139 15.17 -8.92 -10.48
CA ILE A 139 14.04 -9.66 -11.06
C ILE A 139 13.22 -8.74 -11.98
N ASN A 140 13.04 -7.46 -11.62
CA ASN A 140 12.29 -6.48 -12.41
C ASN A 140 12.92 -6.22 -13.80
N THR A 141 14.20 -6.49 -13.99
CA THR A 141 14.84 -6.37 -15.32
C THR A 141 14.32 -7.39 -16.34
N THR A 142 13.55 -8.38 -15.90
CA THR A 142 12.86 -9.34 -16.79
C THR A 142 11.55 -8.80 -17.36
N TYR A 143 11.15 -7.62 -16.95
CA TYR A 143 9.99 -6.86 -17.44
C TYR A 143 10.45 -5.69 -18.30
N THR A 144 9.61 -5.28 -19.25
CA THR A 144 9.95 -4.23 -20.21
C THR A 144 8.83 -3.21 -20.33
N ASP A 145 9.16 -2.03 -20.83
CA ASP A 145 8.15 -1.08 -21.29
C ASP A 145 7.60 -1.46 -22.68
N GLY A 146 6.64 -0.67 -23.18
CA GLY A 146 6.04 -0.89 -24.50
C GLY A 146 7.01 -0.78 -25.70
N ALA A 147 8.22 -0.26 -25.49
CA ALA A 147 9.30 -0.21 -26.48
C ALA A 147 10.28 -1.38 -26.35
N GLY A 148 10.05 -2.33 -25.43
CA GLY A 148 10.91 -3.47 -25.17
C GLY A 148 12.16 -3.13 -24.35
N ARG A 149 12.24 -1.95 -23.71
CA ARG A 149 13.37 -1.58 -22.86
C ARG A 149 13.16 -2.18 -21.47
N ALA A 150 14.16 -2.91 -20.99
CA ALA A 150 14.11 -3.52 -19.67
C ALA A 150 14.01 -2.45 -18.57
N ILE A 151 13.28 -2.78 -17.50
CA ILE A 151 13.26 -1.98 -16.28
C ILE A 151 14.65 -1.99 -15.66
N ALA A 152 15.10 -0.84 -15.17
CA ALA A 152 16.40 -0.70 -14.52
C ALA A 152 16.37 -1.26 -13.09
N ASN A 153 17.47 -1.93 -12.68
CA ASN A 153 17.63 -2.36 -11.29
C ASN A 153 18.04 -1.18 -10.41
N VAL A 154 17.10 -0.23 -10.24
CA VAL A 154 17.32 1.03 -9.51
C VAL A 154 16.14 1.29 -8.58
N VAL A 155 16.43 1.45 -7.30
CA VAL A 155 15.53 2.02 -6.29
C VAL A 155 16.26 3.14 -5.58
N ASN A 156 15.67 4.32 -5.56
CA ASN A 156 16.20 5.47 -4.85
C ASN A 156 15.29 5.80 -3.68
N TYR A 157 15.77 5.65 -2.47
CA TYR A 157 15.08 6.16 -1.29
C TYR A 157 15.38 7.66 -1.16
N THR A 158 14.49 8.50 -1.71
CA THR A 158 14.76 9.93 -1.92
C THR A 158 14.46 10.78 -0.69
N ALA A 159 13.36 10.51 -0.01
CA ALA A 159 12.91 11.34 1.11
C ALA A 159 12.02 10.56 2.09
N TYR A 160 11.85 11.14 3.28
CA TYR A 160 10.80 10.75 4.21
C TYR A 160 10.01 11.98 4.71
N TRP A 161 8.77 11.73 5.14
CA TRP A 161 7.96 12.67 5.91
C TRP A 161 7.27 11.93 7.06
N ALA A 162 7.63 12.29 8.30
CA ALA A 162 7.00 11.77 9.51
C ALA A 162 5.85 12.71 9.93
N ASN A 163 4.70 12.55 9.27
CA ASN A 163 3.52 13.38 9.48
C ASN A 163 2.87 13.07 10.82
N ASN A 164 2.80 14.07 11.70
CA ASN A 164 2.11 14.00 12.99
C ASN A 164 0.80 14.83 13.03
N THR A 165 0.31 15.25 11.87
CA THR A 165 -0.91 16.07 11.75
C THR A 165 -2.08 15.19 11.31
N ASN A 166 -3.23 15.37 11.94
CA ASN A 166 -4.47 14.60 11.66
C ASN A 166 -4.20 13.08 11.64
N VAL A 167 -3.42 12.62 12.62
CA VAL A 167 -3.04 11.20 12.73
C VAL A 167 -4.29 10.35 12.97
N PRO A 168 -4.49 9.28 12.17
CA PRO A 168 -5.60 8.37 12.39
C PRO A 168 -5.53 7.67 13.75
N ALA A 169 -6.67 7.50 14.38
CA ALA A 169 -6.75 6.75 15.64
C ALA A 169 -6.67 5.24 15.41
N ASN A 170 -6.27 4.48 16.45
CA ASN A 170 -6.32 3.03 16.41
C ASN A 170 -7.74 2.55 16.08
N GLY A 171 -7.84 1.59 15.15
CA GLY A 171 -9.10 1.05 14.66
C GLY A 171 -9.83 1.94 13.65
N GLN A 172 -9.34 3.14 13.37
CA GLN A 172 -9.93 3.99 12.35
C GLN A 172 -9.65 3.43 10.95
N SER A 173 -10.68 3.35 10.11
CA SER A 173 -10.53 3.16 8.67
C SER A 173 -10.20 4.48 8.00
N VAL A 174 -9.23 4.43 7.09
CA VAL A 174 -8.76 5.59 6.31
C VAL A 174 -8.95 5.25 4.83
N SER A 175 -9.78 6.01 4.14
CA SER A 175 -10.04 5.82 2.71
C SER A 175 -8.88 6.30 1.84
N ASP A 176 -8.87 5.86 0.56
CA ASP A 176 -7.91 6.33 -0.45
C ASP A 176 -7.96 7.85 -0.60
N ALA A 177 -9.16 8.42 -0.62
CA ALA A 177 -9.33 9.89 -0.69
C ALA A 177 -8.68 10.62 0.50
N GLN A 178 -8.72 10.04 1.70
CA GLN A 178 -8.07 10.60 2.87
C GLN A 178 -6.54 10.47 2.79
N MET A 179 -6.01 9.35 2.29
CA MET A 179 -4.58 9.18 2.05
C MET A 179 -4.06 10.17 0.99
N VAL A 180 -4.76 10.30 -0.13
CA VAL A 180 -4.42 11.28 -1.18
C VAL A 180 -4.52 12.71 -0.65
N SER A 181 -5.53 13.05 0.17
CA SER A 181 -5.65 14.35 0.83
C SER A 181 -4.48 14.63 1.79
N MET A 182 -4.03 13.62 2.52
CA MET A 182 -2.85 13.74 3.38
C MET A 182 -1.59 14.01 2.55
N LEU A 183 -1.36 13.28 1.44
CA LEU A 183 -0.26 13.54 0.52
C LEU A 183 -0.33 14.95 -0.07
N GLN A 184 -1.54 15.39 -0.50
CA GLN A 184 -1.75 16.77 -0.98
C GLN A 184 -1.34 17.80 0.06
N SER A 185 -1.63 17.56 1.35
CA SER A 185 -1.21 18.47 2.43
C SER A 185 0.33 18.52 2.56
N GLY A 186 1.01 17.39 2.38
CA GLY A 186 2.46 17.30 2.36
C GLY A 186 3.08 18.10 1.22
N PHE A 187 2.52 18.02 0.02
CA PHE A 187 2.94 18.84 -1.14
C PHE A 187 2.70 20.34 -0.90
N ASN A 188 1.53 20.70 -0.38
CA ASN A 188 1.17 22.09 -0.12
C ASN A 188 2.06 22.74 0.95
N SER A 189 2.49 21.97 1.95
CA SER A 189 3.35 22.45 3.05
C SER A 189 4.85 22.42 2.71
N GLY A 190 5.22 21.80 1.58
CA GLY A 190 6.63 21.61 1.19
C GLY A 190 7.35 20.50 1.98
N ASN A 191 6.63 19.70 2.77
CA ASN A 191 7.19 18.51 3.43
C ASN A 191 7.40 17.35 2.47
N LEU A 192 6.66 17.33 1.36
CA LEU A 192 6.84 16.43 0.23
C LEU A 192 7.11 17.21 -1.04
N SER A 193 8.01 16.69 -1.87
CA SER A 193 8.17 17.12 -3.26
C SER A 193 7.45 16.14 -4.18
N TYR A 194 6.71 16.66 -5.16
CA TYR A 194 6.05 15.81 -6.14
C TYR A 194 7.05 15.26 -7.16
N ASP A 195 7.03 13.94 -7.33
CA ASP A 195 7.76 13.23 -8.37
C ASP A 195 6.80 12.22 -9.03
N PRO A 196 6.62 12.25 -10.37
CA PRO A 196 5.74 11.32 -11.08
C PRO A 196 6.24 9.87 -11.09
N ASN A 197 7.52 9.63 -10.75
CA ASN A 197 8.13 8.30 -10.68
C ASN A 197 8.27 7.80 -9.24
N ALA A 198 7.81 8.57 -8.25
CA ALA A 198 7.94 8.19 -6.86
C ALA A 198 6.70 7.43 -6.37
N LEU A 199 6.96 6.32 -5.69
CA LEU A 199 6.00 5.63 -4.83
C LEU A 199 6.02 6.27 -3.44
N TYR A 200 4.90 6.84 -3.00
CA TYR A 200 4.72 7.36 -1.65
C TYR A 200 4.20 6.25 -0.74
N ALA A 201 5.09 5.54 -0.05
CA ALA A 201 4.74 4.46 0.86
C ALA A 201 4.23 5.02 2.20
N ILE A 202 2.94 4.83 2.50
CA ILE A 202 2.24 5.42 3.66
C ILE A 202 2.20 4.42 4.80
N PHE A 203 3.05 4.62 5.80
CA PHE A 203 3.12 3.79 7.00
C PHE A 203 2.29 4.40 8.13
N THR A 204 1.54 3.57 8.83
CA THR A 204 0.80 3.97 10.05
C THR A 204 1.25 3.17 11.25
N ALA A 205 0.81 3.55 12.44
CA ALA A 205 1.06 2.84 13.68
C ALA A 205 -0.19 2.13 14.20
N GLY A 206 0.00 1.14 15.05
CA GLY A 206 -1.09 0.45 15.74
C GLY A 206 -2.05 -0.27 14.79
N THR A 207 -3.34 -0.15 15.04
CA THR A 207 -4.40 -0.85 14.31
C THR A 207 -5.14 0.06 13.31
N VAL A 208 -4.49 1.11 12.80
CA VAL A 208 -5.08 1.94 11.73
C VAL A 208 -5.33 1.08 10.49
N ASN A 209 -6.54 1.17 9.95
CA ASN A 209 -6.97 0.37 8.82
C ASN A 209 -6.95 1.21 7.55
N LEU A 210 -5.83 1.19 6.82
CA LEU A 210 -5.72 1.86 5.52
C LEU A 210 -6.53 1.08 4.47
N GLY A 211 -7.49 1.73 3.82
CA GLY A 211 -8.33 1.16 2.78
C GLY A 211 -9.51 0.30 3.29
N GLY A 212 -9.66 0.08 4.60
CA GLY A 212 -10.82 -0.62 5.18
C GLY A 212 -10.74 -2.15 5.24
N GLY A 213 -9.76 -2.78 4.58
CA GLY A 213 -9.61 -4.26 4.52
C GLY A 213 -8.39 -4.83 5.25
N PHE A 214 -7.59 -3.99 5.88
CA PHE A 214 -6.35 -4.40 6.53
C PHE A 214 -6.55 -5.45 7.62
N GLY A 215 -5.74 -6.52 7.56
CA GLY A 215 -5.74 -7.63 8.49
C GLY A 215 -6.94 -8.58 8.36
N THR A 216 -7.91 -8.27 7.50
CA THR A 216 -9.11 -9.08 7.24
C THR A 216 -9.24 -9.53 5.79
N GLN A 217 -8.74 -8.74 4.85
CA GLN A 217 -8.76 -9.03 3.41
C GLN A 217 -7.34 -8.99 2.83
N TYR A 218 -6.53 -8.02 3.24
CA TYR A 218 -5.17 -7.81 2.75
C TYR A 218 -4.23 -7.30 3.84
N CYS A 219 -2.93 -7.28 3.52
CA CYS A 219 -1.86 -6.73 4.37
C CYS A 219 -1.36 -5.37 3.91
N ALA A 220 -1.39 -5.09 2.63
CA ALA A 220 -1.05 -3.82 1.99
C ALA A 220 -1.63 -3.79 0.57
N TYR A 221 -1.48 -2.66 -0.11
CA TYR A 221 -1.75 -2.52 -1.54
C TYR A 221 -1.05 -1.28 -2.08
N HIS A 222 -0.78 -1.26 -3.38
CA HIS A 222 -0.42 -0.04 -4.08
C HIS A 222 -1.59 0.44 -4.94
N TYR A 223 -1.63 1.76 -5.17
CA TYR A 223 -2.66 2.39 -5.98
C TYR A 223 -2.18 3.77 -6.47
N HIS A 224 -3.04 4.47 -7.18
CA HIS A 224 -2.77 5.83 -7.62
C HIS A 224 -3.95 6.75 -7.30
N GLY A 225 -3.66 8.02 -7.20
CA GLY A 225 -4.65 9.05 -6.96
C GLY A 225 -4.34 10.32 -7.76
N THR A 226 -5.11 11.36 -7.53
CA THR A 226 -4.93 12.65 -8.18
C THR A 226 -4.67 13.73 -7.16
N VAL A 227 -3.58 14.48 -7.37
CA VAL A 227 -3.21 15.66 -6.58
C VAL A 227 -3.08 16.89 -7.46
N THR A 228 -3.12 18.08 -6.86
CA THR A 228 -2.95 19.35 -7.57
C THR A 228 -1.59 19.94 -7.23
N ILE A 229 -0.72 20.09 -8.22
CA ILE A 229 0.62 20.64 -8.08
C ILE A 229 0.72 21.90 -8.96
N GLY A 230 0.93 23.06 -8.34
CA GLY A 230 1.00 24.33 -9.07
C GLY A 230 -0.27 24.66 -9.87
N GLY A 231 -1.44 24.24 -9.39
CA GLY A 231 -2.72 24.42 -10.07
C GLY A 231 -3.00 23.38 -11.19
N VAL A 232 -2.14 22.39 -11.37
CA VAL A 232 -2.28 21.34 -12.39
C VAL A 232 -2.57 19.98 -11.73
N SER A 233 -3.55 19.26 -12.26
CA SER A 233 -3.86 17.89 -11.84
C SER A 233 -2.73 16.94 -12.23
N LYS A 234 -2.26 16.12 -11.27
CA LYS A 234 -1.15 15.17 -11.42
C LYS A 234 -1.52 13.85 -10.78
N THR A 235 -1.10 12.75 -11.39
CA THR A 235 -1.18 11.42 -10.79
C THR A 235 -0.13 11.29 -9.69
N VAL A 236 -0.51 10.71 -8.55
CA VAL A 236 0.39 10.32 -7.46
C VAL A 236 0.27 8.82 -7.24
N LEU A 237 1.40 8.12 -7.18
CA LEU A 237 1.47 6.69 -6.85
C LEU A 237 1.64 6.56 -5.35
N TYR A 238 0.89 5.67 -4.71
CA TYR A 238 1.07 5.41 -3.29
C TYR A 238 0.88 3.94 -2.94
N ALA A 239 1.52 3.52 -1.86
CA ALA A 239 1.27 2.23 -1.23
C ALA A 239 0.70 2.45 0.17
N ALA A 240 -0.39 1.78 0.47
CA ALA A 240 -0.97 1.71 1.80
C ALA A 240 -0.25 0.63 2.60
N MET A 241 0.61 1.07 3.53
CA MET A 241 1.48 0.22 4.35
C MET A 241 1.05 0.28 5.82
N PRO A 242 -0.07 -0.36 6.22
CA PRO A 242 -0.49 -0.34 7.60
C PRO A 242 0.52 -1.08 8.50
N TYR A 243 0.41 -0.93 9.81
CA TYR A 243 1.33 -1.56 10.76
C TYR A 243 1.07 -3.07 10.86
N VAL A 244 1.69 -3.84 9.95
CA VAL A 244 1.43 -5.28 9.77
C VAL A 244 1.64 -6.11 11.04
N TYR A 245 2.47 -5.63 11.97
CA TYR A 245 2.69 -6.31 13.25
C TYR A 245 1.50 -6.22 14.22
N ALA A 246 0.47 -5.43 13.89
CA ALA A 246 -0.84 -5.49 14.58
C ALA A 246 -1.59 -6.80 14.30
N TYR A 247 -1.31 -7.46 13.16
CA TYR A 247 -1.90 -8.73 12.74
C TYR A 247 -0.80 -9.75 12.36
N PRO A 248 0.06 -10.15 13.30
CA PRO A 248 1.28 -10.90 12.97
C PRO A 248 1.01 -12.28 12.36
N SER A 249 -0.09 -12.94 12.72
CA SER A 249 -0.47 -14.24 12.14
C SER A 249 -0.93 -14.14 10.68
N ALA A 250 -1.48 -12.99 10.28
CA ALA A 250 -2.02 -12.76 8.94
C ALA A 250 -1.03 -12.04 8.02
N CYS A 251 -0.25 -11.07 8.55
CA CYS A 251 0.48 -10.10 7.75
C CYS A 251 1.99 -10.08 7.99
N THR A 252 2.56 -11.05 8.72
CA THR A 252 4.02 -11.25 8.81
C THR A 252 4.43 -12.62 8.32
N ASN A 253 5.71 -12.79 8.01
CA ASN A 253 6.26 -14.09 7.59
C ASN A 253 6.23 -15.16 8.68
N GLY A 254 5.96 -14.79 9.94
CA GLY A 254 5.81 -15.71 11.08
C GLY A 254 7.11 -16.36 11.54
N THR A 255 8.27 -15.86 11.12
CA THR A 255 9.59 -16.36 11.52
C THR A 255 10.25 -15.44 12.53
N ALA A 256 11.34 -15.90 13.13
CA ALA A 256 12.14 -15.07 14.02
C ALA A 256 12.80 -13.93 13.24
N SER A 257 12.67 -12.70 13.75
CA SER A 257 13.19 -11.47 13.16
C SER A 257 14.72 -11.52 13.07
N PRO A 258 15.33 -11.42 11.89
CA PRO A 258 16.78 -11.49 11.74
C PRO A 258 17.51 -10.25 12.21
N ASN A 259 16.80 -9.11 12.35
CA ASN A 259 17.38 -7.84 12.78
C ASN A 259 16.92 -7.40 14.18
N ALA A 260 16.28 -8.29 14.95
CA ALA A 260 15.72 -8.01 16.27
C ALA A 260 14.72 -6.84 16.30
N ASP A 261 14.05 -6.57 15.17
CA ASP A 261 12.97 -5.61 15.02
C ASP A 261 11.79 -6.26 14.27
N PRO A 262 10.95 -7.06 14.98
CA PRO A 262 9.90 -7.86 14.33
C PRO A 262 8.88 -7.03 13.55
N ALA A 263 8.64 -5.79 13.95
CA ALA A 263 7.69 -4.91 13.29
C ALA A 263 8.25 -4.42 11.94
N ALA A 264 9.50 -3.96 11.94
CA ALA A 264 10.16 -3.51 10.72
C ALA A 264 10.52 -4.68 9.78
N ASP A 265 11.03 -5.82 10.32
CA ASP A 265 11.27 -7.02 9.52
C ASP A 265 9.98 -7.56 8.87
N GLY A 266 8.85 -7.48 9.60
CA GLY A 266 7.55 -7.90 9.07
C GLY A 266 7.08 -7.03 7.91
N VAL A 267 7.18 -5.71 8.04
CA VAL A 267 6.73 -4.79 6.99
C VAL A 267 7.66 -4.77 5.79
N VAL A 268 8.95 -5.06 5.94
CA VAL A 268 9.89 -5.12 4.81
C VAL A 268 9.45 -6.15 3.76
N ASN A 269 8.91 -7.31 4.17
CA ASN A 269 8.36 -8.28 3.23
C ASN A 269 7.20 -7.71 2.41
N VAL A 270 6.30 -7.00 3.07
CA VAL A 270 5.12 -6.39 2.45
C VAL A 270 5.53 -5.20 1.57
N LEU A 271 6.46 -4.37 2.05
CA LEU A 271 7.01 -3.25 1.30
C LEU A 271 7.74 -3.70 0.02
N ALA A 272 8.51 -4.79 0.10
CA ALA A 272 9.17 -5.36 -1.07
C ALA A 272 8.14 -5.73 -2.15
N HIS A 273 7.02 -6.34 -1.76
CA HIS A 273 5.90 -6.68 -2.65
C HIS A 273 5.38 -5.44 -3.39
N GLU A 274 4.98 -4.40 -2.64
CA GLU A 274 4.38 -3.20 -3.23
C GLU A 274 5.35 -2.40 -4.12
N VAL A 275 6.64 -2.37 -3.78
CA VAL A 275 7.66 -1.70 -4.60
C VAL A 275 7.89 -2.45 -5.91
N GLU A 276 7.94 -3.79 -5.89
CA GLU A 276 8.11 -4.64 -7.06
C GLU A 276 6.93 -4.47 -8.03
N GLU A 277 5.69 -4.50 -7.53
CA GLU A 277 4.48 -4.37 -8.35
C GLU A 277 4.32 -2.97 -8.91
N THR A 278 4.45 -1.93 -8.08
CA THR A 278 4.42 -0.54 -8.56
C THR A 278 5.44 -0.30 -9.67
N THR A 279 6.60 -0.96 -9.62
CA THR A 279 7.66 -0.81 -10.64
C THR A 279 7.21 -1.38 -11.98
N THR A 280 6.52 -2.51 -11.98
CA THR A 280 6.11 -3.23 -13.20
C THR A 280 4.70 -2.90 -13.66
N ASP A 281 3.84 -2.38 -12.77
CA ASP A 281 2.42 -2.09 -13.08
C ASP A 281 1.85 -0.94 -12.24
N LEU A 282 2.44 0.22 -12.35
CA LEU A 282 2.12 1.41 -11.53
C LEU A 282 0.65 1.89 -11.62
N MET A 283 -0.09 1.46 -12.65
CA MET A 283 -1.48 1.88 -12.91
C MET A 283 -2.45 0.70 -12.99
N GLY A 284 -2.03 -0.53 -12.71
CA GLY A 284 -2.85 -1.73 -12.79
C GLY A 284 -3.21 -2.15 -14.22
N ASN A 285 -2.41 -1.78 -15.21
CA ASN A 285 -2.70 -2.05 -16.62
C ASN A 285 -1.46 -2.38 -17.47
N ALA A 286 -0.33 -2.76 -16.83
CA ALA A 286 0.91 -3.07 -17.52
C ALA A 286 1.27 -4.56 -17.47
N TRP A 287 1.73 -5.12 -16.36
CA TRP A 287 2.24 -6.48 -16.29
C TRP A 287 1.50 -7.35 -15.27
N PHE A 288 0.55 -8.17 -15.73
CA PHE A 288 -0.18 -9.13 -14.91
C PHE A 288 -0.54 -10.40 -15.71
N ASP A 289 -0.93 -11.45 -15.01
CA ASP A 289 -1.38 -12.70 -15.64
C ASP A 289 -2.89 -12.64 -15.97
N THR A 290 -3.41 -13.66 -16.65
CA THR A 290 -4.82 -13.74 -17.06
C THR A 290 -5.84 -13.72 -15.91
N ARG A 291 -5.38 -13.75 -14.66
CA ARG A 291 -6.21 -13.67 -13.45
C ARG A 291 -6.01 -12.34 -12.71
N GLY A 292 -5.21 -11.44 -13.27
CA GLY A 292 -4.86 -10.16 -12.66
C GLY A 292 -3.75 -10.24 -11.62
N TYR A 293 -3.02 -11.36 -11.50
CA TYR A 293 -1.90 -11.43 -10.56
C TYR A 293 -0.64 -10.79 -11.14
N GLU A 294 -0.05 -9.88 -10.39
CA GLU A 294 1.22 -9.24 -10.70
C GLU A 294 2.42 -10.10 -10.31
N ASN A 295 3.62 -9.56 -10.46
CA ASN A 295 4.86 -10.30 -10.25
C ASN A 295 5.04 -10.78 -8.81
N ALA A 296 4.72 -9.98 -7.81
CA ALA A 296 4.85 -10.36 -6.41
C ALA A 296 3.67 -11.21 -5.94
N ASP A 297 2.46 -10.94 -6.42
CA ASP A 297 1.26 -11.73 -6.15
C ASP A 297 1.41 -13.21 -6.49
N LYS A 298 2.02 -13.50 -7.66
CA LYS A 298 2.24 -14.88 -8.09
C LYS A 298 3.09 -15.69 -7.12
N CYS A 299 3.89 -15.00 -6.33
CA CYS A 299 4.83 -15.58 -5.37
C CYS A 299 4.49 -15.23 -3.92
N ALA A 300 3.29 -14.66 -3.67
CA ALA A 300 2.87 -14.22 -2.35
C ALA A 300 3.08 -15.31 -1.29
N TRP A 301 3.77 -14.97 -0.19
CA TRP A 301 4.10 -15.84 0.93
C TRP A 301 4.94 -17.08 0.59
N THR A 302 5.59 -17.08 -0.57
CA THR A 302 6.54 -18.13 -0.97
C THR A 302 7.96 -17.64 -0.71
N PHE A 303 8.68 -18.28 0.20
CA PHE A 303 9.97 -17.76 0.69
C PHE A 303 11.20 -18.51 0.17
N GLY A 304 11.02 -19.62 -0.55
CA GLY A 304 12.15 -20.41 -1.06
C GLY A 304 13.01 -20.99 0.06
N THR A 305 14.31 -21.10 -0.19
CA THR A 305 15.28 -21.62 0.79
C THR A 305 15.62 -20.56 1.81
N THR A 306 15.46 -20.89 3.09
CA THR A 306 15.75 -20.00 4.21
C THR A 306 17.04 -20.40 4.94
N GLN A 307 17.66 -19.43 5.59
CA GLN A 307 18.78 -19.59 6.50
C GLN A 307 18.32 -19.31 7.92
N ASN A 308 18.96 -19.92 8.91
CA ASN A 308 18.64 -19.74 10.32
C ASN A 308 19.94 -19.85 11.15
N ASN A 309 20.20 -18.86 12.00
CA ASN A 309 21.35 -18.86 12.93
C ASN A 309 20.96 -19.10 14.39
N GLY A 310 19.72 -19.53 14.65
CA GLY A 310 19.17 -19.75 15.98
C GLY A 310 18.53 -18.50 16.62
N THR A 311 18.78 -17.30 16.08
CA THR A 311 18.20 -16.04 16.57
C THR A 311 17.31 -15.36 15.53
N GLY A 312 17.51 -15.62 14.24
CA GLY A 312 16.73 -15.07 13.15
C GLY A 312 16.67 -15.99 11.94
N VAL A 313 15.62 -15.83 11.13
CA VAL A 313 15.41 -16.55 9.89
C VAL A 313 15.35 -15.56 8.73
N TRP A 314 16.08 -15.83 7.65
CA TRP A 314 16.13 -14.95 6.48
C TRP A 314 16.35 -15.77 5.18
N ASN A 315 16.18 -15.11 4.05
CA ASN A 315 16.42 -15.72 2.74
C ASN A 315 17.19 -14.81 1.77
N ILE A 316 17.28 -13.50 2.05
CA ILE A 316 18.12 -12.59 1.27
C ILE A 316 19.00 -11.74 2.18
N THR A 317 20.08 -11.23 1.59
CA THR A 317 20.91 -10.18 2.20
C THR A 317 20.85 -8.95 1.30
N VAL A 318 20.48 -7.81 1.87
CA VAL A 318 20.41 -6.51 1.19
C VAL A 318 21.35 -5.55 1.93
N GLY A 319 22.35 -5.03 1.21
CA GLY A 319 23.47 -4.35 1.86
C GLY A 319 24.21 -5.30 2.80
N SER A 320 24.23 -4.99 4.09
CA SER A 320 24.87 -5.84 5.14
C SER A 320 23.85 -6.48 6.08
N LYS A 321 22.55 -6.38 5.81
CA LYS A 321 21.48 -6.91 6.66
C LYS A 321 20.73 -8.04 5.99
N ASN A 322 20.23 -8.95 6.82
CA ASN A 322 19.47 -10.11 6.39
C ASN A 322 17.97 -9.83 6.49
N PHE A 323 17.20 -10.28 5.51
CA PHE A 323 15.75 -10.08 5.47
C PHE A 323 15.04 -11.37 5.07
N MET A 324 13.83 -11.52 5.56
CA MET A 324 12.91 -12.59 5.17
C MET A 324 11.83 -11.98 4.28
N VAL A 325 12.01 -12.08 2.96
CA VAL A 325 11.06 -11.56 1.96
C VAL A 325 10.57 -12.69 1.06
N GLN A 326 9.35 -12.56 0.58
CA GLN A 326 8.81 -13.50 -0.40
C GLN A 326 9.64 -13.51 -1.69
N GLN A 327 9.53 -14.58 -2.46
CA GLN A 327 10.02 -14.64 -3.83
C GLN A 327 9.22 -13.71 -4.73
N ASN A 328 9.80 -13.37 -5.87
CA ASN A 328 9.13 -12.60 -6.91
C ASN A 328 9.18 -13.36 -8.25
N TRP A 329 8.22 -13.08 -9.16
CA TRP A 329 8.13 -13.79 -10.41
C TRP A 329 9.16 -13.27 -11.43
N VAL A 330 10.07 -14.15 -11.84
CA VAL A 330 10.97 -13.91 -12.97
C VAL A 330 10.19 -14.14 -14.26
N ASN A 331 10.07 -13.13 -15.10
CA ASN A 331 9.32 -13.21 -16.36
C ASN A 331 10.25 -13.50 -17.57
N ALA A 332 11.24 -14.37 -17.37
CA ALA A 332 12.20 -14.79 -18.38
C ALA A 332 12.36 -16.31 -18.36
N GLY A 333 12.82 -16.90 -19.45
CA GLY A 333 12.98 -18.34 -19.56
C GLY A 333 11.67 -19.10 -19.42
N SER A 334 11.59 -20.02 -18.46
CA SER A 334 10.35 -20.75 -18.12
C SER A 334 9.46 -20.02 -17.13
N GLY A 335 9.88 -18.88 -16.62
CA GLY A 335 9.23 -18.19 -15.50
C GLY A 335 9.39 -18.94 -14.17
N GLY A 336 9.13 -18.26 -13.08
CA GLY A 336 9.15 -18.89 -11.75
C GLY A 336 9.35 -17.91 -10.61
N CYS A 337 9.00 -18.35 -9.40
CA CYS A 337 9.23 -17.60 -8.18
C CYS A 337 10.68 -17.77 -7.73
N LEU A 338 11.47 -16.70 -7.74
CA LEU A 338 12.87 -16.69 -7.36
C LEU A 338 13.19 -15.61 -6.33
N GLN A 339 14.34 -15.74 -5.68
CA GLN A 339 14.89 -14.76 -4.72
C GLN A 339 15.91 -13.83 -5.40
N SER A 340 16.28 -14.10 -6.63
CA SER A 340 17.29 -13.34 -7.36
C SER A 340 17.24 -13.65 -8.85
N TRP A 341 17.71 -12.72 -9.63
CA TRP A 341 17.89 -12.85 -11.07
C TRP A 341 19.22 -12.24 -11.54
#